data_a85d1c32b77abab6310ab746ca54541a
#
_entry.id   a85d1c32b77abab6310ab746ca54541a
#
_cell.length_a   1.000
_cell.length_b   1.000
_cell.length_c   1.000
_cell.angle_alpha   90.00
_cell.angle_beta   90.00
_cell.angle_gamma   90.00
#
_symmetry.space_group_name_H-M   'P 1'
#
loop_
_entity.id
_entity.type
_entity.pdbx_description
1 polymer ?
#
loop_
_entity_poly.entity_id
_entity_poly.type
_entity_poly.pdbx_seq_one_letter_code
_entity_poly.pdbx_strand_id
1 'polypeptide(L)'
;MPKQSISRKKRPKVLARNGTTKAVLDNGLTVVIRESHNAPVSTFWCWYKVGSRLERAGITGISHWVEHMLFKGTPAFPKRELDRLISREGGVWNGFTWLDFTTYFETLPADRFDLAFRIESDRMVHAVFDPKEFESERTVIISERQGNENSPRFLLGEEIQAAAFRVHGYHHEVIGDLCDLQGMTRDQLFHHYGTYYAPNNAVAVAVGDFKAADVLQKIQAAFGKAKSGPELPQINRQEPPQKGERRVTVEGDGTTAYVQVAYRAPNAVHPDFAALVVLDTILAGASSLAIFGGGMSNASSRLYRALVDTELAADVSGGLGTTVDPFLYSISATVRTGRTPAEVEAALEAELARAVAEPVTEQEVAKAIKQARAQFAYGSESVTNQGFWYGFSEVFADYTWFESYLDRLVAVTVDDVQRVAKTYLTKSNRTVGWYIPKQ
;
A
#
# COMPACT_ATOMS: atom_id res chain seq x y z
N MET A 1 57.80 -5.74 -7.45
CA MET A 1 56.66 -5.06 -6.83
C MET A 1 55.50 -5.18 -7.78
N PRO A 2 54.40 -5.87 -7.44
CA PRO A 2 53.21 -5.94 -8.29
C PRO A 2 52.44 -4.64 -8.18
N LYS A 3 52.11 -4.05 -9.32
CA LYS A 3 51.22 -2.86 -9.42
C LYS A 3 49.82 -3.24 -8.94
N GLN A 4 49.38 -2.66 -7.82
CA GLN A 4 47.99 -2.72 -7.42
C GLN A 4 47.16 -2.04 -8.50
N SER A 5 46.28 -2.81 -9.16
CA SER A 5 45.24 -2.28 -10.04
C SER A 5 44.20 -1.56 -9.19
N ILE A 6 44.18 -0.24 -9.25
CA ILE A 6 43.09 0.57 -8.68
C ILE A 6 41.83 0.26 -9.49
N SER A 7 40.96 -0.58 -8.93
CA SER A 7 39.64 -0.82 -9.47
C SER A 7 38.89 0.54 -9.56
N ARG A 8 38.69 1.04 -10.78
CA ARG A 8 37.82 2.21 -11.02
C ARG A 8 36.41 1.83 -10.57
N LYS A 9 35.97 2.38 -9.44
CA LYS A 9 34.58 2.31 -9.03
C LYS A 9 33.70 2.81 -10.19
N LYS A 10 32.84 1.97 -10.71
CA LYS A 10 31.83 2.36 -11.71
C LYS A 10 30.99 3.48 -11.12
N ARG A 11 30.84 4.59 -11.84
CA ARG A 11 29.91 5.65 -11.42
C ARG A 11 28.49 5.12 -11.57
N PRO A 12 27.58 5.38 -10.60
CA PRO A 12 26.20 4.97 -10.71
C PRO A 12 25.58 5.51 -12.00
N LYS A 13 24.73 4.72 -12.63
CA LYS A 13 23.97 5.15 -13.80
C LYS A 13 22.90 6.14 -13.33
N VAL A 14 23.09 7.43 -13.60
CA VAL A 14 22.20 8.50 -13.16
C VAL A 14 21.31 8.92 -14.33
N LEU A 15 20.00 8.99 -14.09
CA LEU A 15 19.00 9.54 -15.01
C LEU A 15 18.34 10.74 -14.30
N ALA A 16 18.33 11.90 -14.95
CA ALA A 16 17.62 13.08 -14.46
C ALA A 16 16.52 13.46 -15.47
N ARG A 17 15.29 13.58 -14.99
CA ARG A 17 14.13 13.98 -15.79
C ARG A 17 13.14 14.74 -14.91
N ASN A 18 12.57 15.84 -15.44
CA ASN A 18 11.53 16.64 -14.76
C ASN A 18 11.89 17.05 -13.32
N GLY A 19 13.19 17.28 -13.02
CA GLY A 19 13.66 17.62 -11.66
C GLY A 19 13.75 16.42 -10.70
N THR A 20 13.48 15.21 -11.17
CA THR A 20 13.67 13.95 -10.42
C THR A 20 14.96 13.27 -10.90
N THR A 21 15.81 12.85 -9.95
CA THR A 21 17.05 12.11 -10.20
C THR A 21 16.86 10.67 -9.77
N LYS A 22 17.07 9.71 -10.68
CA LYS A 22 17.10 8.27 -10.36
C LYS A 22 18.49 7.72 -10.58
N ALA A 23 18.98 6.94 -9.63
CA ALA A 23 20.25 6.23 -9.72
C ALA A 23 20.12 4.81 -9.19
N VAL A 24 20.98 3.90 -9.63
CA VAL A 24 21.14 2.57 -9.03
C VAL A 24 22.59 2.45 -8.58
N LEU A 25 22.77 2.16 -7.29
CA LEU A 25 24.09 1.97 -6.70
C LEU A 25 24.69 0.61 -7.09
N ASP A 26 26.01 0.43 -6.92
CA ASP A 26 26.70 -0.83 -7.27
C ASP A 26 26.18 -2.06 -6.53
N ASN A 27 25.56 -1.86 -5.35
CA ASN A 27 24.94 -2.92 -4.54
C ASN A 27 23.47 -3.19 -4.89
N GLY A 28 22.94 -2.53 -5.93
CA GLY A 28 21.57 -2.72 -6.42
C GLY A 28 20.54 -1.80 -5.81
N LEU A 29 20.87 -0.95 -4.81
CA LEU A 29 19.92 -0.01 -4.22
C LEU A 29 19.47 1.01 -5.27
N THR A 30 18.16 1.06 -5.50
CA THR A 30 17.54 2.11 -6.31
C THR A 30 17.40 3.38 -5.47
N VAL A 31 17.77 4.52 -6.01
CA VAL A 31 17.70 5.82 -5.34
C VAL A 31 16.87 6.77 -6.21
N VAL A 32 15.85 7.39 -5.63
CA VAL A 32 15.03 8.43 -6.27
C VAL A 32 15.11 9.70 -5.44
N ILE A 33 15.43 10.83 -6.06
CA ILE A 33 15.65 12.10 -5.38
C ILE A 33 14.84 13.19 -6.09
N ARG A 34 14.07 13.96 -5.31
CA ARG A 34 13.30 15.10 -5.80
C ARG A 34 13.59 16.33 -4.95
N GLU A 35 14.12 17.39 -5.54
CA GLU A 35 14.28 18.68 -4.87
C GLU A 35 12.94 19.39 -4.72
N SER A 36 12.66 19.96 -3.53
CA SER A 36 11.49 20.76 -3.22
C SER A 36 11.86 21.80 -2.18
N HIS A 37 11.93 23.07 -2.60
CA HIS A 37 12.40 24.19 -1.79
C HIS A 37 11.26 25.04 -1.20
N ASN A 38 10.04 24.47 -1.11
CA ASN A 38 8.86 25.20 -0.60
C ASN A 38 8.90 25.42 0.92
N ALA A 39 9.60 24.54 1.65
CA ALA A 39 9.76 24.61 3.10
C ALA A 39 11.10 23.96 3.50
N PRO A 40 11.74 24.36 4.61
CA PRO A 40 13.03 23.84 5.07
C PRO A 40 12.89 22.47 5.74
N VAL A 41 12.21 21.52 5.07
CA VAL A 41 11.99 20.15 5.54
C VAL A 41 12.31 19.16 4.43
N SER A 42 12.75 17.97 4.83
CA SER A 42 13.09 16.88 3.93
C SER A 42 12.60 15.57 4.49
N THR A 43 12.17 14.66 3.61
CA THR A 43 11.76 13.31 3.96
C THR A 43 12.65 12.28 3.30
N PHE A 44 12.96 11.23 4.02
CA PHE A 44 13.64 10.04 3.51
C PHE A 44 12.75 8.83 3.71
N TRP A 45 12.64 7.99 2.70
CA TRP A 45 11.88 6.75 2.72
C TRP A 45 12.78 5.60 2.30
N CYS A 46 12.75 4.52 3.05
CA CYS A 46 13.38 3.27 2.69
C CYS A 46 12.30 2.20 2.46
N TRP A 47 12.15 1.77 1.22
CA TRP A 47 11.15 0.81 0.77
C TRP A 47 11.80 -0.54 0.53
N TYR A 48 11.20 -1.58 1.04
CA TYR A 48 11.56 -2.96 0.74
C TYR A 48 10.41 -3.60 -0.03
N LYS A 49 10.72 -4.22 -1.18
CA LYS A 49 9.70 -4.87 -2.04
C LYS A 49 9.32 -6.23 -1.47
N VAL A 50 8.81 -6.23 -0.26
CA VAL A 50 8.35 -7.39 0.51
C VAL A 50 7.18 -6.99 1.40
N GLY A 51 6.10 -7.75 1.32
CA GLY A 51 4.88 -7.63 2.10
C GLY A 51 4.16 -8.97 2.14
N SER A 52 2.90 -8.98 2.59
CA SER A 52 2.15 -10.23 2.78
C SER A 52 2.00 -11.07 1.52
N ARG A 53 2.03 -10.47 0.33
CA ARG A 53 2.00 -11.19 -0.96
C ARG A 53 3.07 -12.28 -1.08
N LEU A 54 4.25 -12.07 -0.50
CA LEU A 54 5.39 -12.98 -0.61
C LEU A 54 5.41 -14.05 0.48
N GLU A 55 4.42 -14.04 1.35
CA GLU A 55 4.30 -14.99 2.47
C GLU A 55 3.65 -16.31 2.03
N ARG A 56 3.72 -17.29 2.89
CA ARG A 56 3.10 -18.62 2.70
C ARG A 56 2.44 -19.07 4.00
N ALA A 57 1.51 -20.01 3.91
CA ALA A 57 0.94 -20.67 5.06
C ALA A 57 2.05 -21.19 6.03
N GLY A 58 1.86 -21.00 7.31
CA GLY A 58 2.80 -21.28 8.36
C GLY A 58 3.69 -20.11 8.78
N ILE A 59 3.69 -19.00 8.00
CA ILE A 59 4.45 -17.78 8.30
C ILE A 59 3.71 -16.51 7.84
N THR A 60 2.39 -16.53 7.77
CA THR A 60 1.61 -15.32 7.46
C THR A 60 1.79 -14.27 8.56
N GLY A 61 1.94 -13.00 8.17
CA GLY A 61 2.26 -11.90 9.09
C GLY A 61 3.76 -11.70 9.38
N ILE A 62 4.65 -12.53 8.78
CA ILE A 62 6.08 -12.42 9.04
C ILE A 62 6.66 -11.07 8.61
N SER A 63 6.20 -10.48 7.51
CA SER A 63 6.68 -9.19 7.02
C SER A 63 6.31 -8.06 7.99
N HIS A 64 5.08 -8.07 8.50
CA HIS A 64 4.61 -7.14 9.52
C HIS A 64 5.38 -7.32 10.85
N TRP A 65 5.63 -8.56 11.26
CA TRP A 65 6.41 -8.80 12.48
C TRP A 65 7.88 -8.38 12.33
N VAL A 66 8.49 -8.56 11.17
CA VAL A 66 9.84 -8.03 10.89
C VAL A 66 9.82 -6.49 10.96
N GLU A 67 8.77 -5.84 10.45
CA GLU A 67 8.61 -4.39 10.60
C GLU A 67 8.69 -3.98 12.07
N HIS A 68 7.90 -4.58 12.95
CA HIS A 68 7.92 -4.34 14.39
C HIS A 68 9.32 -4.55 15.00
N MET A 69 10.01 -5.63 14.62
CA MET A 69 11.36 -5.90 15.11
C MET A 69 12.38 -4.85 14.68
N LEU A 70 12.19 -4.23 13.53
CA LEU A 70 13.08 -3.17 13.05
C LEU A 70 12.92 -1.84 13.82
N PHE A 71 11.88 -1.68 14.63
CA PHE A 71 11.76 -0.60 15.62
C PHE A 71 12.47 -0.90 16.96
N LYS A 72 12.96 -2.14 17.16
CA LYS A 72 13.64 -2.53 18.40
C LYS A 72 15.11 -2.11 18.43
N GLY A 73 15.60 -1.49 17.36
CA GLY A 73 16.90 -0.84 17.29
C GLY A 73 18.03 -1.71 16.79
N THR A 74 19.20 -1.10 16.81
CA THR A 74 20.49 -1.64 16.40
C THR A 74 21.53 -1.36 17.49
N PRO A 75 22.76 -1.89 17.39
CA PRO A 75 23.83 -1.52 18.31
C PRO A 75 24.18 -0.01 18.28
N ALA A 76 24.02 0.66 17.14
CA ALA A 76 24.28 2.09 17.01
C ALA A 76 23.10 2.96 17.47
N PHE A 77 21.88 2.43 17.32
CA PHE A 77 20.62 3.11 17.71
C PHE A 77 19.78 2.16 18.56
N PRO A 78 20.07 2.04 19.89
CA PRO A 78 19.32 1.16 20.77
C PRO A 78 17.83 1.55 20.85
N LYS A 79 16.99 0.57 21.18
CA LYS A 79 15.55 0.76 21.44
C LYS A 79 15.34 1.98 22.36
N ARG A 80 14.31 2.76 22.06
CA ARG A 80 13.93 4.04 22.73
C ARG A 80 14.85 5.24 22.43
N GLU A 81 16.05 5.04 21.94
CA GLU A 81 16.92 6.15 21.54
C GLU A 81 16.47 6.75 20.20
N LEU A 82 15.92 5.93 19.29
CA LEU A 82 15.42 6.40 17.98
C LEU A 82 14.31 7.45 18.17
N ASP A 83 13.26 7.13 18.93
CA ASP A 83 12.16 8.07 19.21
C ASP A 83 12.66 9.38 19.82
N ARG A 84 13.55 9.27 20.83
CA ARG A 84 14.13 10.44 21.49
C ARG A 84 14.98 11.26 20.53
N LEU A 85 15.77 10.60 19.71
CA LEU A 85 16.68 11.25 18.78
C LEU A 85 15.89 12.02 17.71
N ILE A 86 14.93 11.37 17.07
CA ILE A 86 14.10 11.98 16.03
C ILE A 86 13.25 13.12 16.61
N SER A 87 12.61 12.91 17.77
CA SER A 87 11.81 13.93 18.44
C SER A 87 12.64 15.13 18.86
N ARG A 88 13.85 14.90 19.39
CA ARG A 88 14.78 15.98 19.77
C ARG A 88 15.20 16.84 18.58
N GLU A 89 15.39 16.23 17.42
CA GLU A 89 15.76 16.92 16.18
C GLU A 89 14.52 17.51 15.44
N GLY A 90 13.33 17.45 16.05
CA GLY A 90 12.09 18.01 15.47
C GLY A 90 11.51 17.20 14.31
N GLY A 91 11.83 15.93 14.24
CA GLY A 91 11.38 15.04 13.20
C GLY A 91 10.13 14.22 13.56
N VAL A 92 9.55 13.62 12.54
CA VAL A 92 8.54 12.56 12.64
C VAL A 92 9.01 11.35 11.85
N TRP A 93 8.67 10.15 12.31
CA TRP A 93 9.03 8.91 11.67
C TRP A 93 7.93 7.86 11.86
N ASN A 94 7.88 6.90 10.98
CA ASN A 94 7.04 5.72 11.12
C ASN A 94 7.50 4.62 10.15
N GLY A 95 6.87 3.46 10.24
CA GLY A 95 6.96 2.38 9.26
C GLY A 95 5.63 1.69 9.16
N PHE A 96 5.42 0.97 8.07
CA PHE A 96 4.25 0.13 7.88
C PHE A 96 4.49 -0.92 6.80
N THR A 97 3.77 -2.02 6.92
CA THR A 97 3.74 -3.12 5.97
C THR A 97 2.41 -3.18 5.26
N TRP A 98 2.44 -3.47 3.97
CA TRP A 98 1.26 -3.69 3.16
C TRP A 98 1.39 -4.97 2.33
N LEU A 99 0.50 -5.17 1.38
CA LEU A 99 0.48 -6.36 0.53
C LEU A 99 1.82 -6.59 -0.21
N ASP A 100 2.41 -5.54 -0.77
CA ASP A 100 3.55 -5.62 -1.69
C ASP A 100 4.86 -5.05 -1.15
N PHE A 101 4.84 -4.39 0.00
CA PHE A 101 6.00 -3.70 0.53
C PHE A 101 5.98 -3.55 2.05
N THR A 102 7.18 -3.31 2.59
CA THR A 102 7.41 -2.75 3.92
C THR A 102 8.25 -1.50 3.76
N THR A 103 7.92 -0.43 4.48
CA THR A 103 8.63 0.85 4.35
C THR A 103 8.81 1.55 5.70
N TYR A 104 9.85 2.37 5.78
CA TYR A 104 10.14 3.26 6.90
C TYR A 104 10.41 4.65 6.36
N PHE A 105 10.08 5.67 7.15
CA PHE A 105 10.37 7.03 6.74
C PHE A 105 10.70 7.93 7.94
N GLU A 106 11.53 8.91 7.68
CA GLU A 106 11.78 10.06 8.54
C GLU A 106 11.49 11.33 7.75
N THR A 107 10.80 12.28 8.40
CA THR A 107 10.68 13.65 7.92
C THR A 107 11.30 14.56 8.97
N LEU A 108 12.29 15.34 8.56
CA LEU A 108 13.18 16.11 9.43
C LEU A 108 13.36 17.54 8.90
N PRO A 109 13.73 18.51 9.75
CA PRO A 109 14.32 19.77 9.28
C PRO A 109 15.48 19.49 8.31
N ALA A 110 15.61 20.29 7.25
CA ALA A 110 16.58 20.04 6.17
C ALA A 110 18.04 20.00 6.67
N ASP A 111 18.38 20.76 7.71
CA ASP A 111 19.71 20.79 8.34
C ASP A 111 19.99 19.55 9.23
N ARG A 112 18.97 18.72 9.51
CA ARG A 112 19.07 17.48 10.29
C ARG A 112 18.88 16.22 9.44
N PHE A 113 18.71 16.37 8.16
CA PHE A 113 18.32 15.29 7.24
C PHE A 113 19.32 14.12 7.17
N ASP A 114 20.61 14.34 7.42
CA ASP A 114 21.64 13.30 7.45
C ASP A 114 21.39 12.19 8.49
N LEU A 115 20.57 12.50 9.50
CA LEU A 115 20.18 11.54 10.53
C LEU A 115 19.39 10.37 9.91
N ALA A 116 18.47 10.64 8.98
CA ALA A 116 17.67 9.61 8.32
C ALA A 116 18.55 8.58 7.57
N PHE A 117 19.58 9.04 6.84
CA PHE A 117 20.49 8.12 6.14
C PHE A 117 21.26 7.21 7.09
N ARG A 118 21.65 7.75 8.26
CA ARG A 118 22.37 6.98 9.29
C ARG A 118 21.49 5.92 9.92
N ILE A 119 20.24 6.27 10.24
CA ILE A 119 19.27 5.34 10.83
C ILE A 119 18.95 4.22 9.86
N GLU A 120 18.53 4.55 8.64
CA GLU A 120 18.05 3.57 7.68
C GLU A 120 19.16 2.66 7.14
N SER A 121 20.36 3.20 6.90
CA SER A 121 21.48 2.37 6.48
C SER A 121 21.96 1.40 7.57
N ASP A 122 21.86 1.78 8.85
CA ASP A 122 22.22 0.92 9.97
C ASP A 122 21.13 -0.13 10.21
N ARG A 123 19.84 0.25 10.18
CA ARG A 123 18.68 -0.63 10.28
C ARG A 123 18.69 -1.73 9.21
N MET A 124 19.04 -1.38 7.97
CA MET A 124 19.12 -2.33 6.85
C MET A 124 20.12 -3.47 7.11
N VAL A 125 21.18 -3.23 7.91
CA VAL A 125 22.31 -4.17 8.06
C VAL A 125 22.44 -4.76 9.45
N HIS A 126 22.08 -3.98 10.49
CA HIS A 126 22.44 -4.28 11.88
C HIS A 126 21.23 -4.44 12.81
N ALA A 127 20.03 -4.65 12.29
CA ALA A 127 18.86 -4.88 13.13
C ALA A 127 19.07 -6.08 14.07
N VAL A 128 18.73 -5.89 15.34
CA VAL A 128 18.90 -6.91 16.38
C VAL A 128 17.56 -7.55 16.67
N PHE A 129 17.46 -8.84 16.37
CA PHE A 129 16.29 -9.64 16.75
C PHE A 129 16.53 -10.26 18.11
N ASP A 130 16.53 -9.44 19.18
CA ASP A 130 16.73 -9.92 20.54
C ASP A 130 15.64 -10.93 20.93
N PRO A 131 15.98 -12.11 21.53
CA PRO A 131 14.99 -13.13 21.86
C PRO A 131 13.89 -12.66 22.84
N LYS A 132 14.21 -11.78 23.78
CA LYS A 132 13.22 -11.26 24.73
C LYS A 132 12.29 -10.24 24.06
N GLU A 133 12.84 -9.39 23.20
CA GLU A 133 12.04 -8.45 22.42
C GLU A 133 11.13 -9.19 21.42
N PHE A 134 11.62 -10.26 20.80
CA PHE A 134 10.83 -11.11 19.92
C PHE A 134 9.60 -11.70 20.63
N GLU A 135 9.77 -12.29 21.83
CA GLU A 135 8.62 -12.85 22.58
C GLU A 135 7.70 -11.74 23.12
N SER A 136 8.24 -10.60 23.51
CA SER A 136 7.43 -9.44 23.92
C SER A 136 6.59 -8.94 22.74
N GLU A 137 7.18 -8.87 21.55
CA GLU A 137 6.50 -8.37 20.36
C GLU A 137 5.46 -9.36 19.81
N ARG A 138 5.67 -10.66 19.97
CA ARG A 138 4.62 -11.69 19.74
C ARG A 138 3.32 -11.32 20.43
N THR A 139 3.41 -10.96 21.72
CA THR A 139 2.24 -10.57 22.51
C THR A 139 1.58 -9.30 21.97
N VAL A 140 2.38 -8.33 21.55
CA VAL A 140 1.88 -7.07 20.97
C VAL A 140 1.13 -7.35 19.67
N ILE A 141 1.71 -8.09 18.74
CA ILE A 141 1.12 -8.39 17.43
C ILE A 141 -0.16 -9.24 17.57
N ILE A 142 -0.15 -10.24 18.48
CA ILE A 142 -1.35 -11.03 18.78
C ILE A 142 -2.45 -10.12 19.36
N SER A 143 -2.11 -9.19 20.26
CA SER A 143 -3.08 -8.24 20.81
C SER A 143 -3.61 -7.28 19.74
N GLU A 144 -2.77 -6.86 18.80
CA GLU A 144 -3.17 -6.06 17.65
C GLU A 144 -4.14 -6.83 16.73
N ARG A 145 -3.81 -8.09 16.42
CA ARG A 145 -4.71 -8.98 15.67
C ARG A 145 -6.06 -9.11 16.35
N GLN A 146 -6.09 -9.40 17.65
CA GLN A 146 -7.31 -9.48 18.43
C GLN A 146 -8.06 -8.14 18.48
N GLY A 147 -7.33 -7.01 18.52
CA GLY A 147 -7.92 -5.67 18.41
C GLY A 147 -8.62 -5.45 17.08
N ASN A 148 -8.01 -5.90 15.99
CA ASN A 148 -8.60 -5.81 14.64
C ASN A 148 -9.86 -6.69 14.51
N GLU A 149 -9.90 -7.85 15.16
CA GLU A 149 -11.06 -8.77 15.18
C GLU A 149 -12.28 -8.17 15.89
N ASN A 150 -12.15 -7.10 16.67
CA ASN A 150 -13.27 -6.34 17.21
C ASN A 150 -13.95 -5.47 16.14
N SER A 151 -13.39 -5.34 14.95
CA SER A 151 -13.99 -4.61 13.84
C SER A 151 -14.79 -5.53 12.92
N PRO A 152 -16.12 -5.41 12.84
CA PRO A 152 -16.92 -6.16 11.88
C PRO A 152 -16.47 -6.02 10.43
N ARG A 153 -15.96 -4.84 10.05
CA ARG A 153 -15.45 -4.59 8.70
C ARG A 153 -14.15 -5.34 8.44
N PHE A 154 -13.30 -5.48 9.44
CA PHE A 154 -12.06 -6.27 9.31
C PHE A 154 -12.39 -7.75 9.09
N LEU A 155 -13.26 -8.33 9.94
CA LEU A 155 -13.68 -9.73 9.82
C LEU A 155 -14.31 -10.03 8.46
N LEU A 156 -15.19 -9.14 8.00
CA LEU A 156 -15.81 -9.28 6.68
C LEU A 156 -14.81 -9.14 5.55
N GLY A 157 -13.88 -8.19 5.63
CA GLY A 157 -12.84 -7.96 4.64
C GLY A 157 -11.91 -9.18 4.49
N GLU A 158 -11.47 -9.74 5.61
CA GLU A 158 -10.64 -10.93 5.68
C GLU A 158 -11.30 -12.14 4.98
N GLU A 159 -12.56 -12.42 5.30
CA GLU A 159 -13.30 -13.53 4.69
C GLU A 159 -13.56 -13.30 3.19
N ILE A 160 -13.83 -12.07 2.77
CA ILE A 160 -13.97 -11.74 1.34
C ILE A 160 -12.63 -11.91 0.61
N GLN A 161 -11.54 -11.46 1.19
CA GLN A 161 -10.21 -11.59 0.61
C GLN A 161 -9.82 -13.06 0.48
N ALA A 162 -10.00 -13.84 1.52
CA ALA A 162 -9.78 -15.29 1.51
C ALA A 162 -10.66 -16.02 0.49
N ALA A 163 -11.93 -15.63 0.38
CA ALA A 163 -12.84 -16.18 -0.62
C ALA A 163 -12.47 -15.75 -2.05
N ALA A 164 -12.01 -14.50 -2.26
CA ALA A 164 -11.67 -13.99 -3.58
C ALA A 164 -10.40 -14.62 -4.17
N PHE A 165 -9.45 -15.08 -3.36
CA PHE A 165 -8.20 -15.68 -3.79
C PHE A 165 -8.05 -17.11 -3.28
N ARG A 166 -7.60 -18.02 -4.14
CA ARG A 166 -7.41 -19.45 -3.81
C ARG A 166 -5.96 -19.81 -3.56
N VAL A 167 -5.05 -19.20 -4.32
CA VAL A 167 -3.63 -19.59 -4.34
C VAL A 167 -2.68 -18.40 -4.28
N HIS A 168 -3.15 -17.21 -4.64
CA HIS A 168 -2.31 -16.02 -4.64
C HIS A 168 -2.02 -15.57 -3.20
N GLY A 169 -0.85 -14.97 -2.96
CA GLY A 169 -0.48 -14.46 -1.62
C GLY A 169 -1.38 -13.35 -1.08
N TYR A 170 -2.23 -12.77 -1.90
CA TYR A 170 -3.24 -11.80 -1.45
C TYR A 170 -4.45 -12.44 -0.74
N HIS A 171 -4.46 -13.74 -0.46
CA HIS A 171 -5.58 -14.41 0.17
C HIS A 171 -5.69 -14.21 1.69
N HIS A 172 -4.68 -13.65 2.34
CA HIS A 172 -4.64 -13.42 3.80
C HIS A 172 -4.33 -11.97 4.13
N GLU A 173 -4.68 -11.56 5.35
CA GLU A 173 -4.42 -10.22 5.88
C GLU A 173 -2.93 -10.00 6.17
N VAL A 174 -2.51 -8.74 6.12
CA VAL A 174 -1.11 -8.33 6.36
C VAL A 174 -0.63 -8.72 7.76
N ILE A 175 -1.52 -8.65 8.75
CA ILE A 175 -1.19 -9.01 10.13
C ILE A 175 -0.95 -10.51 10.31
N GLY A 176 -1.45 -11.35 9.39
CA GLY A 176 -1.27 -12.80 9.41
C GLY A 176 -2.28 -13.56 10.29
N ASP A 177 -2.28 -14.87 10.15
CA ASP A 177 -3.16 -15.79 10.88
C ASP A 177 -2.66 -16.01 12.31
N LEU A 178 -3.58 -16.08 13.27
CA LEU A 178 -3.25 -16.25 14.68
C LEU A 178 -2.39 -17.51 14.95
N CYS A 179 -2.69 -18.62 14.28
CA CYS A 179 -1.93 -19.86 14.43
C CYS A 179 -0.47 -19.72 13.96
N ASP A 180 -0.25 -18.95 12.88
CA ASP A 180 1.09 -18.68 12.35
C ASP A 180 1.86 -17.77 13.30
N LEU A 181 1.22 -16.70 13.81
CA LEU A 181 1.80 -15.78 14.79
C LEU A 181 2.22 -16.52 16.09
N GLN A 182 1.42 -17.49 16.52
CA GLN A 182 1.74 -18.32 17.70
C GLN A 182 2.90 -19.28 17.46
N GLY A 183 2.99 -19.85 16.24
CA GLY A 183 3.98 -20.88 15.90
C GLY A 183 5.30 -20.36 15.34
N MET A 184 5.35 -19.11 14.89
CA MET A 184 6.49 -18.53 14.20
C MET A 184 7.72 -18.38 15.11
N THR A 185 8.90 -18.64 14.60
CA THR A 185 10.16 -18.58 15.36
C THR A 185 10.98 -17.34 15.01
N ARG A 186 11.83 -16.90 15.94
CA ARG A 186 12.79 -15.82 15.73
C ARG A 186 13.69 -16.07 14.51
N ASP A 187 14.11 -17.30 14.31
CA ASP A 187 15.03 -17.65 13.21
C ASP A 187 14.34 -17.53 11.84
N GLN A 188 13.03 -17.79 11.77
CA GLN A 188 12.23 -17.53 10.55
C GLN A 188 12.18 -16.03 10.24
N LEU A 189 11.95 -15.17 11.25
CA LEU A 189 11.97 -13.72 11.06
C LEU A 189 13.34 -13.23 10.63
N PHE A 190 14.40 -13.70 11.29
CA PHE A 190 15.77 -13.30 10.96
C PHE A 190 16.18 -13.74 9.54
N HIS A 191 15.74 -14.93 9.14
CA HIS A 191 15.92 -15.41 7.77
C HIS A 191 15.16 -14.56 6.76
N HIS A 192 13.90 -14.19 7.06
CA HIS A 192 13.08 -13.31 6.22
C HIS A 192 13.73 -11.93 6.06
N TYR A 193 14.19 -11.34 7.17
CA TYR A 193 14.95 -10.10 7.14
C TYR A 193 16.20 -10.22 6.25
N GLY A 194 17.04 -11.24 6.47
CA GLY A 194 18.25 -11.45 5.68
C GLY A 194 18.00 -11.71 4.18
N THR A 195 16.81 -12.19 3.84
CA THR A 195 16.43 -12.46 2.44
C THR A 195 15.94 -11.21 1.73
N TYR A 196 15.09 -10.42 2.36
CA TYR A 196 14.33 -9.38 1.68
C TYR A 196 14.78 -7.95 2.00
N TYR A 197 15.41 -7.71 3.16
CA TYR A 197 15.77 -6.36 3.62
C TYR A 197 17.22 -6.03 3.24
N ALA A 198 17.46 -5.97 1.94
CA ALA A 198 18.79 -5.75 1.37
C ALA A 198 18.75 -4.74 0.22
N PRO A 199 19.89 -4.10 -0.11
CA PRO A 199 19.94 -3.02 -1.11
C PRO A 199 19.33 -3.38 -2.47
N ASN A 200 19.56 -4.58 -2.97
CA ASN A 200 19.06 -5.03 -4.27
C ASN A 200 17.53 -5.29 -4.30
N ASN A 201 16.86 -5.26 -3.15
CA ASN A 201 15.41 -5.32 -3.01
C ASN A 201 14.82 -4.02 -2.44
N ALA A 202 15.63 -2.95 -2.36
CA ALA A 202 15.22 -1.72 -1.70
C ALA A 202 15.21 -0.52 -2.65
N VAL A 203 14.38 0.47 -2.28
CA VAL A 203 14.33 1.78 -2.91
C VAL A 203 14.48 2.85 -1.84
N ALA A 204 15.47 3.71 -1.99
CA ALA A 204 15.69 4.89 -1.15
C ALA A 204 15.12 6.11 -1.86
N VAL A 205 14.21 6.83 -1.21
CA VAL A 205 13.59 8.05 -1.77
C VAL A 205 13.89 9.23 -0.88
N ALA A 206 14.36 10.33 -1.47
CA ALA A 206 14.56 11.60 -0.78
C ALA A 206 13.77 12.71 -1.48
N VAL A 207 12.94 13.43 -0.72
CA VAL A 207 12.20 14.61 -1.22
C VAL A 207 12.37 15.75 -0.23
N GLY A 208 12.68 16.95 -0.69
CA GLY A 208 12.77 18.10 0.19
C GLY A 208 13.77 19.17 -0.19
N ASP A 209 14.13 20.00 0.81
CA ASP A 209 15.00 21.16 0.65
C ASP A 209 16.47 20.77 0.74
N PHE A 210 17.03 20.39 -0.38
CA PHE A 210 18.45 20.01 -0.53
C PHE A 210 18.87 20.07 -2.00
N LYS A 211 20.17 19.88 -2.26
CA LYS A 211 20.70 19.64 -3.61
C LYS A 211 20.80 18.13 -3.87
N ALA A 212 20.21 17.66 -4.96
CA ALA A 212 20.14 16.23 -5.30
C ALA A 212 21.51 15.57 -5.40
N ALA A 213 22.51 16.27 -5.96
CA ALA A 213 23.87 15.74 -6.06
C ALA A 213 24.52 15.45 -4.69
N ASP A 214 24.30 16.34 -3.71
CA ASP A 214 24.84 16.20 -2.37
C ASP A 214 24.17 15.03 -1.63
N VAL A 215 22.84 14.95 -1.74
CA VAL A 215 22.05 13.85 -1.15
C VAL A 215 22.42 12.50 -1.76
N LEU A 216 22.61 12.43 -3.09
CA LEU A 216 23.05 11.18 -3.72
C LEU A 216 24.43 10.73 -3.18
N GLN A 217 25.38 11.64 -3.00
CA GLN A 217 26.67 11.32 -2.40
C GLN A 217 26.53 10.80 -0.96
N LYS A 218 25.68 11.42 -0.15
CA LYS A 218 25.41 11.01 1.24
C LYS A 218 24.76 9.63 1.30
N ILE A 219 23.74 9.37 0.47
CA ILE A 219 23.12 8.05 0.36
C ILE A 219 24.16 7.00 -0.09
N GLN A 220 24.97 7.32 -1.08
CA GLN A 220 26.06 6.42 -1.52
C GLN A 220 27.10 6.15 -0.42
N ALA A 221 27.44 7.14 0.39
CA ALA A 221 28.34 6.97 1.52
C ALA A 221 27.75 6.10 2.64
N ALA A 222 26.45 6.26 2.92
CA ALA A 222 25.73 5.54 3.98
C ALA A 222 25.45 4.08 3.57
N PHE A 223 24.83 3.87 2.41
CA PHE A 223 24.33 2.57 1.96
C PHE A 223 25.31 1.78 1.09
N GLY A 224 26.27 2.43 0.46
CA GLY A 224 27.15 1.79 -0.54
C GLY A 224 28.07 0.69 0.01
N LYS A 225 28.21 0.55 1.33
CA LYS A 225 28.95 -0.53 1.99
C LYS A 225 28.08 -1.75 2.31
N ALA A 226 26.76 -1.58 2.34
CA ALA A 226 25.83 -2.68 2.54
C ALA A 226 25.95 -3.67 1.38
N LYS A 227 26.02 -4.95 1.67
CA LYS A 227 26.12 -6.01 0.66
C LYS A 227 24.75 -6.22 0.02
N SER A 228 24.75 -6.54 -1.28
CA SER A 228 23.56 -7.08 -1.94
C SER A 228 23.09 -8.33 -1.22
N GLY A 229 21.77 -8.48 -1.08
CA GLY A 229 21.14 -9.69 -0.58
C GLY A 229 21.22 -10.85 -1.58
N PRO A 230 20.68 -12.01 -1.21
CA PRO A 230 20.59 -13.16 -2.09
C PRO A 230 19.66 -12.88 -3.29
N GLU A 231 19.66 -13.79 -4.26
CA GLU A 231 18.62 -13.81 -5.29
C GLU A 231 17.26 -14.09 -4.63
N LEU A 232 16.27 -13.27 -4.99
CA LEU A 232 14.95 -13.36 -4.37
C LEU A 232 14.21 -14.61 -4.84
N PRO A 233 13.47 -15.28 -3.94
CA PRO A 233 12.65 -16.42 -4.33
C PRO A 233 11.64 -16.03 -5.41
N GLN A 234 11.57 -16.83 -6.48
CA GLN A 234 10.56 -16.68 -7.53
C GLN A 234 9.22 -17.22 -7.03
N ILE A 235 8.23 -16.35 -6.91
CA ILE A 235 6.87 -16.74 -6.50
C ILE A 235 5.96 -16.71 -7.72
N ASN A 236 5.78 -17.86 -8.34
CA ASN A 236 4.90 -18.03 -9.52
C ASN A 236 3.51 -18.53 -9.11
N ARG A 237 2.80 -17.75 -8.31
CA ARG A 237 1.42 -18.07 -7.92
C ARG A 237 0.44 -17.16 -8.64
N GLN A 238 0.04 -17.56 -9.84
CA GLN A 238 -1.03 -16.87 -10.56
C GLN A 238 -2.38 -17.37 -10.07
N GLU A 239 -3.21 -16.44 -9.63
CA GLU A 239 -4.58 -16.79 -9.28
C GLU A 239 -5.39 -17.20 -10.51
N PRO A 240 -6.04 -18.39 -10.54
CA PRO A 240 -6.86 -18.79 -11.67
C PRO A 240 -8.08 -17.88 -11.82
N PRO A 241 -8.62 -17.74 -13.07
CA PRO A 241 -9.84 -16.98 -13.30
C PRO A 241 -11.00 -17.50 -12.44
N GLN A 242 -11.75 -16.58 -11.85
CA GLN A 242 -12.98 -16.92 -11.13
C GLN A 242 -14.06 -17.37 -12.13
N LYS A 243 -14.77 -18.47 -11.83
CA LYS A 243 -15.75 -19.08 -12.73
C LYS A 243 -17.21 -18.92 -12.25
N GLY A 244 -17.44 -18.21 -11.17
CA GLY A 244 -18.76 -17.99 -10.60
C GLY A 244 -18.69 -17.08 -9.38
N GLU A 245 -19.82 -16.51 -8.99
CA GLU A 245 -19.95 -15.72 -7.77
C GLU A 245 -19.53 -16.53 -6.55
N ARG A 246 -18.86 -15.87 -5.62
CA ARG A 246 -18.53 -16.41 -4.30
C ARG A 246 -19.30 -15.62 -3.26
N ARG A 247 -19.74 -16.28 -2.18
CA ARG A 247 -20.48 -15.66 -1.11
C ARG A 247 -19.96 -16.08 0.24
N VAL A 248 -19.86 -15.13 1.16
CA VAL A 248 -19.50 -15.34 2.55
C VAL A 248 -20.50 -14.65 3.46
N THR A 249 -20.73 -15.23 4.63
CA THR A 249 -21.52 -14.60 5.70
C THR A 249 -20.73 -14.73 6.99
N VAL A 250 -20.47 -13.60 7.63
CA VAL A 250 -19.80 -13.51 8.91
C VAL A 250 -20.83 -13.13 9.97
N GLU A 251 -20.90 -13.89 11.03
CA GLU A 251 -21.73 -13.59 12.20
C GLU A 251 -20.83 -13.19 13.38
N GLY A 252 -21.14 -12.07 14.01
CA GLY A 252 -20.31 -11.57 15.11
C GLY A 252 -21.03 -10.55 15.98
N ASP A 253 -20.30 -10.01 16.94
CA ASP A 253 -20.81 -9.06 17.93
C ASP A 253 -21.11 -7.70 17.31
N GLY A 254 -22.05 -6.97 17.90
CA GLY A 254 -22.43 -5.64 17.48
C GLY A 254 -23.91 -5.49 17.15
N THR A 255 -24.27 -4.35 16.59
CA THR A 255 -25.68 -4.01 16.27
C THR A 255 -25.87 -3.61 14.81
N THR A 256 -24.77 -3.52 14.04
CA THR A 256 -24.77 -3.00 12.68
C THR A 256 -24.36 -4.08 11.69
N ALA A 257 -25.17 -4.26 10.65
CA ALA A 257 -24.86 -5.14 9.54
C ALA A 257 -24.05 -4.39 8.46
N TYR A 258 -23.23 -5.13 7.72
CA TYR A 258 -22.44 -4.60 6.61
C TYR A 258 -22.60 -5.48 5.38
N VAL A 259 -22.52 -4.83 4.22
CA VAL A 259 -22.46 -5.50 2.91
C VAL A 259 -21.19 -5.07 2.23
N GLN A 260 -20.43 -6.02 1.71
CA GLN A 260 -19.28 -5.74 0.87
C GLN A 260 -19.35 -6.57 -0.41
N VAL A 261 -19.08 -5.92 -1.53
CA VAL A 261 -18.99 -6.57 -2.85
C VAL A 261 -17.61 -6.26 -3.42
N ALA A 262 -16.88 -7.31 -3.79
CA ALA A 262 -15.54 -7.20 -4.34
C ALA A 262 -15.47 -7.84 -5.73
N TYR A 263 -14.82 -7.16 -6.65
CA TYR A 263 -14.52 -7.64 -7.99
C TYR A 263 -13.02 -7.76 -8.16
N ARG A 264 -12.55 -8.81 -8.81
CA ARG A 264 -11.14 -8.90 -9.18
C ARG A 264 -10.84 -7.84 -10.24
N ALA A 265 -9.84 -7.03 -9.95
CA ALA A 265 -9.42 -5.90 -10.76
C ALA A 265 -7.95 -6.05 -11.19
N PRO A 266 -7.54 -5.42 -12.28
CA PRO A 266 -6.17 -5.48 -12.74
C PRO A 266 -5.22 -4.71 -11.80
N ASN A 267 -3.93 -4.96 -11.94
CA ASN A 267 -2.89 -4.28 -11.20
C ASN A 267 -2.69 -2.82 -11.62
N ALA A 268 -1.88 -2.08 -10.86
CA ALA A 268 -1.66 -0.65 -11.03
C ALA A 268 -1.07 -0.22 -12.38
N VAL A 269 -0.35 -1.12 -13.08
CA VAL A 269 0.27 -0.81 -14.39
C VAL A 269 -0.60 -1.16 -15.57
N HIS A 270 -1.75 -1.80 -15.36
CA HIS A 270 -2.66 -2.19 -16.43
C HIS A 270 -3.28 -0.96 -17.11
N PRO A 271 -3.48 -0.96 -18.45
CA PRO A 271 -4.09 0.17 -19.16
C PRO A 271 -5.48 0.57 -18.64
N ASP A 272 -6.25 -0.38 -18.11
CA ASP A 272 -7.60 -0.16 -17.58
C ASP A 272 -7.62 0.51 -16.20
N PHE A 273 -6.48 0.61 -15.51
CA PHE A 273 -6.43 1.08 -14.13
C PHE A 273 -7.01 2.49 -13.98
N ALA A 274 -6.61 3.43 -14.83
CA ALA A 274 -7.12 4.81 -14.78
C ALA A 274 -8.64 4.89 -15.06
N ALA A 275 -9.14 4.09 -16.01
CA ALA A 275 -10.58 4.03 -16.29
C ALA A 275 -11.38 3.44 -15.12
N LEU A 276 -10.82 2.46 -14.40
CA LEU A 276 -11.43 1.91 -13.17
C LEU A 276 -11.44 2.93 -12.02
N VAL A 277 -10.41 3.75 -11.88
CA VAL A 277 -10.41 4.86 -10.89
C VAL A 277 -11.52 5.87 -11.21
N VAL A 278 -11.71 6.21 -12.49
CA VAL A 278 -12.80 7.11 -12.91
C VAL A 278 -14.16 6.45 -12.66
N LEU A 279 -14.32 5.17 -12.97
CA LEU A 279 -15.55 4.41 -12.69
C LEU A 279 -15.85 4.38 -11.18
N ASP A 280 -14.87 4.07 -10.33
CA ASP A 280 -15.03 4.10 -8.87
C ASP A 280 -15.46 5.48 -8.39
N THR A 281 -14.83 6.54 -8.89
CA THR A 281 -15.19 7.91 -8.55
C THR A 281 -16.63 8.26 -8.93
N ILE A 282 -17.13 7.77 -10.06
CA ILE A 282 -18.55 7.95 -10.45
C ILE A 282 -19.48 7.17 -9.53
N LEU A 283 -19.12 5.93 -9.22
CA LEU A 283 -19.95 5.01 -8.43
C LEU A 283 -19.95 5.35 -6.94
N ALA A 284 -18.77 5.48 -6.34
CA ALA A 284 -18.62 5.57 -4.89
C ALA A 284 -18.00 6.90 -4.39
N GLY A 285 -17.52 7.76 -5.30
CA GLY A 285 -16.80 8.99 -4.97
C GLY A 285 -15.29 8.82 -5.02
N ALA A 286 -14.56 9.94 -5.09
CA ALA A 286 -13.11 9.92 -5.19
C ALA A 286 -12.48 9.36 -3.90
N SER A 287 -11.78 8.24 -4.03
CA SER A 287 -11.01 7.60 -2.96
C SER A 287 -9.52 7.91 -3.11
N SER A 288 -8.77 7.87 -2.00
CA SER A 288 -7.32 7.95 -2.04
C SER A 288 -6.74 6.63 -2.53
N LEU A 289 -5.78 6.69 -3.45
CA LEU A 289 -4.97 5.53 -3.82
C LEU A 289 -3.81 5.30 -2.84
N ALA A 290 -3.53 6.28 -1.96
CA ALA A 290 -2.56 6.15 -0.89
C ALA A 290 -3.20 5.53 0.34
N ILE A 291 -2.43 4.72 1.06
CA ILE A 291 -2.85 4.12 2.34
C ILE A 291 -3.21 5.20 3.35
N PHE A 292 -2.50 6.33 3.31
CA PHE A 292 -2.77 7.51 4.13
C PHE A 292 -3.48 8.58 3.28
N GLY A 293 -4.78 8.58 3.26
CA GLY A 293 -5.53 9.60 2.56
C GLY A 293 -6.96 9.68 3.08
N GLY A 294 -7.42 10.86 3.46
CA GLY A 294 -8.82 11.12 3.74
C GLY A 294 -9.64 11.03 2.45
N GLY A 295 -10.86 10.50 2.54
CA GLY A 295 -11.82 10.56 1.45
C GLY A 295 -12.41 11.96 1.30
N MET A 296 -12.74 12.37 0.07
CA MET A 296 -13.62 13.51 -0.18
C MET A 296 -15.06 13.10 0.05
N SER A 297 -15.95 14.11 0.27
CA SER A 297 -17.39 13.83 0.31
C SER A 297 -17.84 13.13 -0.98
N ASN A 298 -18.54 12.01 -0.82
CA ASN A 298 -19.04 11.20 -1.92
C ASN A 298 -20.55 11.40 -2.20
N ALA A 299 -21.19 12.39 -1.55
CA ALA A 299 -22.61 12.64 -1.65
C ALA A 299 -23.17 12.83 -3.08
N SER A 300 -22.31 13.15 -4.05
CA SER A 300 -22.68 13.28 -5.45
C SER A 300 -22.46 12.01 -6.28
N SER A 301 -22.03 10.91 -5.68
CA SER A 301 -21.79 9.64 -6.36
C SER A 301 -23.10 8.87 -6.60
N ARG A 302 -23.08 7.92 -7.54
CA ARG A 302 -24.28 7.15 -7.88
C ARG A 302 -24.74 6.27 -6.74
N LEU A 303 -23.82 5.56 -6.09
CA LEU A 303 -24.14 4.66 -4.97
C LEU A 303 -24.59 5.41 -3.72
N TYR A 304 -24.03 6.60 -3.45
CA TYR A 304 -24.52 7.42 -2.33
C TYR A 304 -25.99 7.76 -2.53
N ARG A 305 -26.37 8.24 -3.72
CA ARG A 305 -27.77 8.56 -4.05
C ARG A 305 -28.68 7.34 -4.04
N ALA A 306 -28.18 6.19 -4.48
CA ALA A 306 -28.98 4.97 -4.53
C ALA A 306 -29.17 4.31 -3.15
N LEU A 307 -28.22 4.48 -2.23
CA LEU A 307 -28.21 3.75 -0.95
C LEU A 307 -28.40 4.67 0.27
N VAL A 308 -27.75 5.84 0.27
CA VAL A 308 -27.76 6.72 1.45
C VAL A 308 -28.95 7.70 1.39
N ASP A 309 -29.16 8.38 0.24
CA ASP A 309 -30.32 9.28 0.09
C ASP A 309 -31.67 8.54 0.16
N THR A 310 -31.67 7.24 -0.17
CA THR A 310 -32.87 6.37 -0.05
C THR A 310 -33.01 5.69 1.32
N GLU A 311 -32.14 6.03 2.26
CA GLU A 311 -32.15 5.49 3.63
C GLU A 311 -31.99 3.96 3.73
N LEU A 312 -31.35 3.31 2.79
CA LEU A 312 -30.99 1.89 2.84
C LEU A 312 -29.66 1.69 3.60
N ALA A 313 -28.71 2.55 3.36
CA ALA A 313 -27.40 2.52 4.03
C ALA A 313 -27.13 3.83 4.78
N ALA A 314 -26.31 3.74 5.84
CA ALA A 314 -25.79 4.91 6.54
C ALA A 314 -24.54 5.48 5.84
N ASP A 315 -23.79 4.64 5.12
CA ASP A 315 -22.56 4.99 4.42
C ASP A 315 -22.32 4.00 3.29
N VAL A 316 -21.65 4.46 2.24
CA VAL A 316 -21.13 3.63 1.15
C VAL A 316 -19.77 4.16 0.72
N SER A 317 -18.82 3.28 0.45
CA SER A 317 -17.48 3.61 -0.02
C SER A 317 -17.02 2.61 -1.07
N GLY A 318 -16.14 3.06 -1.97
CA GLY A 318 -15.44 2.23 -2.93
C GLY A 318 -13.93 2.36 -2.79
N GLY A 319 -13.21 1.41 -3.33
CA GLY A 319 -11.74 1.46 -3.38
C GLY A 319 -11.14 0.44 -4.33
N LEU A 320 -10.20 0.91 -5.16
CA LEU A 320 -9.42 0.09 -6.06
C LEU A 320 -8.02 -0.15 -5.49
N GLY A 321 -7.62 -1.39 -5.36
CA GLY A 321 -6.28 -1.74 -4.89
C GLY A 321 -5.19 -1.35 -5.89
N THR A 322 -4.21 -0.58 -5.43
CA THR A 322 -3.00 -0.22 -6.20
C THR A 322 -1.90 -1.21 -5.86
N THR A 323 -1.75 -2.26 -6.66
CA THR A 323 -0.95 -3.46 -6.32
C THR A 323 -0.06 -3.92 -7.46
N VAL A 324 0.95 -4.74 -7.14
CA VAL A 324 1.88 -5.36 -8.10
C VAL A 324 1.16 -6.38 -8.99
N ASP A 325 0.32 -7.22 -8.39
CA ASP A 325 -0.49 -8.23 -9.09
C ASP A 325 -1.98 -7.84 -9.06
N PRO A 326 -2.85 -8.43 -9.90
CA PRO A 326 -4.29 -8.17 -9.86
C PRO A 326 -4.88 -8.42 -8.47
N PHE A 327 -5.66 -7.44 -7.98
CA PHE A 327 -6.27 -7.46 -6.65
C PHE A 327 -7.78 -7.22 -6.72
N LEU A 328 -8.34 -6.45 -5.81
CA LEU A 328 -9.77 -6.23 -5.69
C LEU A 328 -10.14 -4.76 -5.95
N TYR A 329 -11.28 -4.58 -6.59
CA TYR A 329 -12.10 -3.39 -6.49
C TYR A 329 -13.25 -3.71 -5.53
N SER A 330 -13.31 -3.03 -4.40
CA SER A 330 -14.27 -3.32 -3.33
C SER A 330 -15.25 -2.16 -3.13
N ILE A 331 -16.51 -2.48 -2.89
CA ILE A 331 -17.56 -1.55 -2.50
C ILE A 331 -18.12 -2.04 -1.18
N SER A 332 -18.17 -1.17 -0.17
CA SER A 332 -18.66 -1.48 1.18
C SER A 332 -19.78 -0.54 1.56
N ALA A 333 -20.82 -1.07 2.18
CA ALA A 333 -21.95 -0.30 2.69
C ALA A 333 -22.27 -0.67 4.13
N THR A 334 -22.59 0.33 4.94
CA THR A 334 -23.11 0.17 6.30
C THR A 334 -24.63 0.14 6.22
N VAL A 335 -25.23 -0.97 6.58
CA VAL A 335 -26.70 -1.13 6.57
C VAL A 335 -27.34 -0.21 7.60
N ARG A 336 -28.36 0.56 7.21
CA ARG A 336 -29.09 1.43 8.14
C ARG A 336 -29.95 0.62 9.10
N THR A 337 -30.06 1.07 10.32
CA THR A 337 -30.95 0.44 11.34
C THR A 337 -32.39 0.29 10.80
N GLY A 338 -32.93 -0.92 10.92
CA GLY A 338 -34.25 -1.25 10.39
C GLY A 338 -34.29 -1.71 8.94
N ARG A 339 -33.13 -1.77 8.28
CA ARG A 339 -32.94 -2.34 6.94
C ARG A 339 -32.17 -3.65 7.00
N THR A 340 -32.20 -4.40 5.91
CA THR A 340 -31.53 -5.70 5.79
C THR A 340 -30.36 -5.64 4.81
N PRO A 341 -29.33 -6.50 4.98
CA PRO A 341 -28.27 -6.65 3.98
C PRO A 341 -28.78 -6.97 2.57
N ALA A 342 -29.87 -7.73 2.47
CA ALA A 342 -30.47 -8.09 1.19
C ALA A 342 -31.05 -6.89 0.44
N GLU A 343 -31.70 -5.94 1.14
CA GLU A 343 -32.20 -4.71 0.52
C GLU A 343 -31.05 -3.83 0.00
N VAL A 344 -29.98 -3.70 0.79
CA VAL A 344 -28.80 -2.92 0.41
C VAL A 344 -28.07 -3.57 -0.79
N GLU A 345 -27.87 -4.88 -0.76
CA GLU A 345 -27.25 -5.61 -1.88
C GLU A 345 -28.09 -5.46 -3.15
N ALA A 346 -29.41 -5.63 -3.07
CA ALA A 346 -30.28 -5.52 -4.26
C ALA A 346 -30.20 -4.12 -4.90
N ALA A 347 -30.19 -3.05 -4.09
CA ALA A 347 -30.07 -1.70 -4.59
C ALA A 347 -28.66 -1.41 -5.16
N LEU A 348 -27.61 -1.93 -4.52
CA LEU A 348 -26.23 -1.86 -5.02
C LEU A 348 -26.11 -2.59 -6.37
N GLU A 349 -26.64 -3.80 -6.48
CA GLU A 349 -26.64 -4.58 -7.73
C GLU A 349 -27.40 -3.87 -8.85
N ALA A 350 -28.53 -3.26 -8.55
CA ALA A 350 -29.31 -2.52 -9.55
C ALA A 350 -28.51 -1.33 -10.12
N GLU A 351 -27.79 -0.58 -9.27
CA GLU A 351 -26.97 0.54 -9.72
C GLU A 351 -25.74 0.08 -10.52
N LEU A 352 -25.07 -1.00 -10.09
CA LEU A 352 -23.95 -1.59 -10.84
C LEU A 352 -24.42 -2.15 -12.20
N ALA A 353 -25.57 -2.81 -12.24
CA ALA A 353 -26.16 -3.30 -13.49
C ALA A 353 -26.49 -2.13 -14.44
N ARG A 354 -26.98 -1.00 -13.91
CA ARG A 354 -27.22 0.21 -14.68
C ARG A 354 -25.92 0.77 -15.24
N ALA A 355 -24.85 0.83 -14.45
CA ALA A 355 -23.52 1.29 -14.92
C ALA A 355 -22.94 0.38 -16.02
N VAL A 356 -23.28 -0.91 -16.03
CA VAL A 356 -22.88 -1.85 -17.10
C VAL A 356 -23.76 -1.68 -18.35
N ALA A 357 -25.06 -1.46 -18.20
CA ALA A 357 -26.01 -1.39 -19.30
C ALA A 357 -26.01 -0.04 -20.02
N GLU A 358 -25.90 1.05 -19.29
CA GLU A 358 -26.04 2.41 -19.77
C GLU A 358 -24.67 3.14 -19.75
N PRO A 359 -24.26 3.82 -20.83
CA PRO A 359 -23.08 4.66 -20.82
C PRO A 359 -23.18 5.75 -19.76
N VAL A 360 -22.06 6.05 -19.12
CA VAL A 360 -21.92 7.23 -18.28
C VAL A 360 -21.94 8.48 -19.15
N THR A 361 -22.35 9.62 -18.61
CA THR A 361 -22.35 10.89 -19.34
C THR A 361 -20.95 11.53 -19.34
N GLU A 362 -20.68 12.36 -20.36
CA GLU A 362 -19.43 13.17 -20.40
C GLU A 362 -19.28 14.04 -19.13
N GLN A 363 -20.41 14.56 -18.61
CA GLN A 363 -20.40 15.37 -17.38
C GLN A 363 -19.97 14.55 -16.15
N GLU A 364 -20.40 13.30 -16.04
CA GLU A 364 -19.99 12.40 -14.96
C GLU A 364 -18.49 12.09 -15.05
N VAL A 365 -17.98 11.79 -16.25
CA VAL A 365 -16.55 11.54 -16.46
C VAL A 365 -15.74 12.79 -16.13
N ALA A 366 -16.12 13.97 -16.64
CA ALA A 366 -15.42 15.22 -16.36
C ALA A 366 -15.42 15.57 -14.86
N LYS A 367 -16.56 15.36 -14.17
CA LYS A 367 -16.67 15.54 -12.72
C LYS A 367 -15.74 14.56 -11.98
N ALA A 368 -15.76 13.28 -12.33
CA ALA A 368 -14.95 12.25 -11.68
C ALA A 368 -13.44 12.51 -11.87
N ILE A 369 -13.02 12.86 -13.08
CA ILE A 369 -11.63 13.25 -13.34
C ILE A 369 -11.21 14.46 -12.49
N LYS A 370 -12.08 15.50 -12.39
CA LYS A 370 -11.81 16.66 -11.54
C LYS A 370 -11.65 16.26 -10.07
N GLN A 371 -12.52 15.39 -9.55
CA GLN A 371 -12.46 14.91 -8.16
C GLN A 371 -11.23 14.04 -7.91
N ALA A 372 -10.91 13.09 -8.79
CA ALA A 372 -9.73 12.25 -8.67
C ALA A 372 -8.43 13.06 -8.73
N ARG A 373 -8.36 14.08 -9.58
CA ARG A 373 -7.24 15.03 -9.64
C ARG A 373 -7.09 15.83 -8.35
N ALA A 374 -8.19 16.31 -7.78
CA ALA A 374 -8.16 17.05 -6.52
C ALA A 374 -7.70 16.14 -5.36
N GLN A 375 -8.21 14.93 -5.30
CA GLN A 375 -7.79 13.93 -4.30
C GLN A 375 -6.30 13.61 -4.41
N PHE A 376 -5.80 13.43 -5.62
CA PHE A 376 -4.38 13.19 -5.86
C PHE A 376 -3.52 14.39 -5.46
N ALA A 377 -3.95 15.62 -5.78
CA ALA A 377 -3.23 16.82 -5.40
C ALA A 377 -3.12 16.97 -3.87
N TYR A 378 -4.23 16.79 -3.14
CA TYR A 378 -4.22 16.79 -1.67
C TYR A 378 -3.34 15.66 -1.10
N GLY A 379 -3.41 14.46 -1.69
CA GLY A 379 -2.61 13.31 -1.28
C GLY A 379 -1.11 13.41 -1.62
N SER A 380 -0.67 14.44 -2.35
CA SER A 380 0.73 14.66 -2.75
C SER A 380 1.28 16.06 -2.40
N GLU A 381 0.60 16.81 -1.52
CA GLU A 381 0.97 18.19 -1.20
C GLU A 381 2.27 18.26 -0.37
N SER A 382 2.37 17.47 0.70
CA SER A 382 3.53 17.46 1.59
C SER A 382 4.73 16.72 0.99
N VAL A 383 5.94 17.09 1.39
CA VAL A 383 7.17 16.36 0.99
C VAL A 383 7.11 14.90 1.42
N THR A 384 6.54 14.62 2.61
CA THR A 384 6.35 13.25 3.12
C THR A 384 5.47 12.43 2.18
N ASN A 385 4.34 12.97 1.77
CA ASN A 385 3.43 12.29 0.84
C ASN A 385 4.03 12.14 -0.57
N GLN A 386 4.81 13.13 -1.05
CA GLN A 386 5.56 12.99 -2.30
C GLN A 386 6.57 11.84 -2.21
N GLY A 387 7.32 11.76 -1.10
CA GLY A 387 8.23 10.64 -0.82
C GLY A 387 7.53 9.29 -0.83
N PHE A 388 6.34 9.22 -0.24
CA PHE A 388 5.47 8.04 -0.34
C PHE A 388 5.20 7.67 -1.80
N TRP A 389 4.68 8.59 -2.60
CA TRP A 389 4.28 8.32 -3.98
C TRP A 389 5.44 7.90 -4.89
N TYR A 390 6.61 8.55 -4.75
CA TYR A 390 7.81 8.18 -5.49
C TYR A 390 8.27 6.76 -5.14
N GLY A 391 8.25 6.39 -3.86
CA GLY A 391 8.65 5.05 -3.42
C GLY A 391 7.61 3.99 -3.75
N PHE A 392 6.34 4.29 -3.51
CA PHE A 392 5.25 3.36 -3.80
C PHE A 392 5.18 2.99 -5.29
N SER A 393 5.34 3.97 -6.18
CA SER A 393 5.36 3.68 -7.62
C SER A 393 6.57 2.83 -8.04
N GLU A 394 7.71 2.92 -7.37
CA GLU A 394 8.88 2.05 -7.62
C GLU A 394 8.66 0.59 -7.16
N VAL A 395 7.64 0.33 -6.34
CA VAL A 395 7.30 -1.05 -5.93
C VAL A 395 6.69 -1.83 -7.10
N PHE A 396 5.75 -1.24 -7.83
CA PHE A 396 5.01 -1.93 -8.90
C PHE A 396 5.38 -1.50 -10.32
N ALA A 397 6.07 -0.35 -10.49
CA ALA A 397 6.51 0.18 -11.77
C ALA A 397 7.85 0.93 -11.64
N ASP A 398 7.77 2.24 -11.86
CA ASP A 398 8.82 3.22 -11.57
C ASP A 398 8.19 4.59 -11.26
N TYR A 399 9.01 5.54 -10.81
CA TYR A 399 8.55 6.87 -10.39
C TYR A 399 7.77 7.64 -11.48
N THR A 400 7.94 7.32 -12.76
CA THR A 400 7.22 7.99 -13.84
C THR A 400 5.73 7.63 -13.85
N TRP A 401 5.35 6.53 -13.20
CA TRP A 401 3.95 6.18 -12.99
C TRP A 401 3.23 7.27 -12.18
N PHE A 402 3.86 7.76 -11.11
CA PHE A 402 3.33 8.86 -10.31
C PHE A 402 3.29 10.16 -11.12
N GLU A 403 4.38 10.53 -11.81
CA GLU A 403 4.47 11.76 -12.58
C GLU A 403 3.46 11.82 -13.74
N SER A 404 3.11 10.68 -14.34
CA SER A 404 2.16 10.59 -15.47
C SER A 404 0.72 10.25 -15.05
N TYR A 405 0.45 10.08 -13.76
CA TYR A 405 -0.87 9.61 -13.30
C TYR A 405 -2.01 10.55 -13.68
N LEU A 406 -1.82 11.86 -13.50
CA LEU A 406 -2.83 12.87 -13.86
C LEU A 406 -3.14 12.89 -15.36
N ASP A 407 -2.12 12.73 -16.21
CA ASP A 407 -2.30 12.69 -17.67
C ASP A 407 -3.12 11.46 -18.08
N ARG A 408 -2.87 10.31 -17.44
CA ARG A 408 -3.66 9.09 -17.67
C ARG A 408 -5.11 9.22 -17.24
N LEU A 409 -5.40 9.92 -16.13
CA LEU A 409 -6.76 10.21 -15.71
C LEU A 409 -7.50 11.11 -16.73
N VAL A 410 -6.81 12.16 -17.22
CA VAL A 410 -7.40 13.10 -18.19
C VAL A 410 -7.70 12.45 -19.53
N ALA A 411 -6.96 11.41 -19.90
CA ALA A 411 -7.14 10.69 -21.14
C ALA A 411 -8.32 9.71 -21.13
N VAL A 412 -8.95 9.45 -19.97
CA VAL A 412 -10.08 8.50 -19.85
C VAL A 412 -11.33 9.05 -20.54
N THR A 413 -11.93 8.24 -21.39
CA THR A 413 -13.15 8.53 -22.15
C THR A 413 -14.39 7.84 -21.56
N VAL A 414 -15.57 8.24 -22.01
CA VAL A 414 -16.84 7.55 -21.72
C VAL A 414 -16.79 6.08 -22.14
N ASP A 415 -16.22 5.81 -23.33
CA ASP A 415 -16.09 4.44 -23.86
C ASP A 415 -15.17 3.57 -23.00
N ASP A 416 -14.08 4.15 -22.46
CA ASP A 416 -13.19 3.44 -21.54
C ASP A 416 -13.91 3.06 -20.27
N VAL A 417 -14.67 3.98 -19.66
CA VAL A 417 -15.46 3.72 -18.44
C VAL A 417 -16.49 2.62 -18.70
N GLN A 418 -17.21 2.71 -19.84
CA GLN A 418 -18.21 1.71 -20.21
C GLN A 418 -17.58 0.34 -20.45
N ARG A 419 -16.43 0.30 -21.12
CA ARG A 419 -15.68 -0.94 -21.40
C ARG A 419 -15.22 -1.60 -20.11
N VAL A 420 -14.63 -0.86 -19.17
CA VAL A 420 -14.17 -1.46 -17.90
C VAL A 420 -15.33 -1.88 -17.01
N ALA A 421 -16.46 -1.16 -16.99
CA ALA A 421 -17.66 -1.59 -16.29
C ALA A 421 -18.14 -2.95 -16.81
N LYS A 422 -18.25 -3.13 -18.13
CA LYS A 422 -18.64 -4.41 -18.77
C LYS A 422 -17.64 -5.53 -18.52
N THR A 423 -16.35 -5.22 -18.47
CA THR A 423 -15.28 -6.22 -18.32
C THR A 423 -15.19 -6.74 -16.90
N TYR A 424 -15.24 -5.85 -15.89
CA TYR A 424 -14.92 -6.21 -14.52
C TYR A 424 -16.14 -6.40 -13.61
N LEU A 425 -17.24 -5.65 -13.81
CA LEU A 425 -18.44 -5.75 -12.97
C LEU A 425 -19.36 -6.90 -13.42
N THR A 426 -18.79 -8.08 -13.56
CA THR A 426 -19.54 -9.28 -13.97
C THR A 426 -19.88 -10.16 -12.78
N LYS A 427 -21.01 -10.85 -12.83
CA LYS A 427 -21.44 -11.77 -11.76
C LYS A 427 -20.42 -12.89 -11.50
N SER A 428 -19.74 -13.39 -12.54
CA SER A 428 -18.73 -14.44 -12.40
C SER A 428 -17.43 -13.95 -11.76
N ASN A 429 -17.19 -12.65 -11.75
CA ASN A 429 -15.98 -12.01 -11.20
C ASN A 429 -16.16 -11.50 -9.77
N ARG A 430 -17.35 -11.69 -9.18
CA ARG A 430 -17.80 -11.06 -7.96
C ARG A 430 -17.67 -11.97 -6.75
N THR A 431 -17.25 -11.39 -5.60
CA THR A 431 -17.36 -11.98 -4.27
C THR A 431 -18.23 -11.07 -3.42
N VAL A 432 -19.27 -11.60 -2.78
CA VAL A 432 -20.22 -10.86 -1.95
C VAL A 432 -20.11 -11.36 -0.51
N GLY A 433 -20.05 -10.43 0.43
CA GLY A 433 -20.02 -10.74 1.84
C GLY A 433 -21.01 -9.92 2.65
N TRP A 434 -21.61 -10.58 3.64
CA TRP A 434 -22.45 -9.96 4.65
C TRP A 434 -21.85 -10.16 6.03
N TYR A 435 -21.84 -9.09 6.82
CA TYR A 435 -21.67 -9.21 8.26
C TYR A 435 -23.02 -9.07 8.92
N ILE A 436 -23.40 -10.05 9.74
CA ILE A 436 -24.69 -10.10 10.43
C ILE A 436 -24.42 -10.08 11.93
N PRO A 437 -24.93 -9.05 12.67
CA PRO A 437 -24.83 -9.04 14.12
C PRO A 437 -25.57 -10.24 14.74
N LYS A 438 -24.94 -10.92 15.68
CA LYS A 438 -25.62 -11.92 16.52
C LYS A 438 -26.65 -11.23 17.40
N GLN A 439 -27.86 -11.78 17.42
CA GLN A 439 -28.94 -11.31 18.29
C GLN A 439 -28.69 -11.66 19.76
#